data_c1a9cc00f425f62cd2cd561368bb2b37
#
_entry.id   c1a9cc00f425f62cd2cd561368bb2b37
#
_cell.length_a   1.000
_cell.length_b   1.000
_cell.length_c   1.000
_cell.angle_alpha   90.00
_cell.angle_beta   90.00
_cell.angle_gamma   90.00
#
_symmetry.space_group_name_H-M   'P 1'
#
loop_
_entity.id
_entity.type
_entity.pdbx_description
1 polymer ?
#
loop_
_entity_poly.entity_id
_entity_poly.type
_entity_poly.pdbx_seq_one_letter_code
_entity_poly.pdbx_strand_id
1 'polypeptide(L)' 'MQTQTIDQIKASYPDEWVLLGDPLLSGATVAGGIVIYHSKDKREIAYSSPNWRTNFQSAMTIYTGEQPKNRKFWL' A
#
# COMPACT_ATOMS: atom_id res chain seq x y z
N MET A 1 5.67 -12.49 -9.78
CA MET A 1 4.76 -11.62 -9.07
C MET A 1 3.85 -10.93 -10.04
N GLN A 2 2.64 -10.68 -9.63
CA GLN A 2 1.65 -10.06 -10.51
C GLN A 2 1.19 -8.75 -9.93
N THR A 3 0.96 -7.80 -10.82
CA THR A 3 0.35 -6.54 -10.44
C THR A 3 -1.11 -6.79 -10.08
N GLN A 4 -1.54 -6.26 -8.95
CA GLN A 4 -2.93 -6.36 -8.52
C GLN A 4 -3.57 -5.00 -8.55
N THR A 5 -4.87 -4.96 -8.82
CA THR A 5 -5.59 -3.70 -8.74
C THR A 5 -5.77 -3.31 -7.27
N ILE A 6 -6.05 -2.03 -7.05
CA ILE A 6 -6.25 -1.57 -5.67
C ILE A 6 -7.44 -2.28 -5.04
N ASP A 7 -8.47 -2.59 -5.81
CA ASP A 7 -9.63 -3.31 -5.28
C ASP A 7 -9.26 -4.72 -4.85
N GLN A 8 -8.42 -5.39 -5.62
CA GLN A 8 -7.95 -6.72 -5.26
C GLN A 8 -7.09 -6.68 -3.99
N ILE A 9 -6.26 -5.66 -3.88
CA ILE A 9 -5.40 -5.51 -2.71
C ILE A 9 -6.24 -5.26 -1.47
N LYS A 10 -7.23 -4.40 -1.57
CA LYS A 10 -8.10 -4.11 -0.43
C LYS A 10 -8.92 -5.33 -0.01
N ALA A 11 -9.31 -6.15 -0.97
CA ALA A 11 -10.08 -7.36 -0.66
C ALA A 11 -9.21 -8.41 0.01
N SER A 12 -7.96 -8.51 -0.38
CA SER A 12 -7.05 -9.51 0.16
C SER A 12 -6.47 -9.10 1.51
N TYR A 13 -6.25 -7.81 1.72
CA TYR A 13 -5.60 -7.31 2.93
C TYR A 13 -6.42 -6.15 3.51
N PRO A 14 -7.61 -6.44 4.05
CA PRO A 14 -8.45 -5.36 4.59
C PRO A 14 -7.87 -4.76 5.86
N ASP A 15 -7.98 -3.44 5.98
CA ASP A 15 -7.53 -2.72 7.17
C ASP A 15 -6.06 -2.96 7.48
N GLU A 16 -5.21 -2.99 6.46
CA GLU A 16 -3.79 -3.20 6.63
C GLU A 16 -2.98 -2.17 5.88
N TRP A 17 -1.74 -2.03 6.31
CA TRP A 17 -0.75 -1.26 5.57
C TRP A 17 -0.10 -2.20 4.57
N VAL A 18 0.05 -1.74 3.33
CA VAL A 18 0.60 -2.58 2.25
C VAL A 18 1.72 -1.82 1.56
N LEU A 19 2.86 -2.48 1.41
CA LEU A 19 3.97 -1.94 0.66
C LEU A 19 3.87 -2.45 -0.77
N LEU A 20 3.74 -1.52 -1.71
CA LEU A 20 3.58 -1.86 -3.12
C LEU A 20 4.86 -1.57 -3.89
N GLY A 21 5.27 -2.52 -4.73
CA GLY A 21 6.36 -2.32 -5.67
C GLY A 21 5.83 -1.87 -7.01
N ASP A 22 6.53 -0.93 -7.64
CA ASP A 22 6.18 -0.37 -8.93
C ASP A 22 4.70 -0.01 -9.00
N PRO A 23 4.24 0.89 -8.12
CA PRO A 23 2.82 1.19 -8.06
C PRO A 23 2.30 1.81 -9.35
N LEU A 24 1.09 1.46 -9.70
CA LEU A 24 0.42 2.03 -10.85
C LEU A 24 -0.39 3.23 -10.39
N LEU A 25 -0.17 4.35 -11.04
CA LEU A 25 -0.84 5.58 -10.67
C LEU A 25 -1.81 6.00 -11.76
N SER A 26 -2.96 6.51 -11.35
CA SER A 26 -3.94 7.07 -12.25
C SER A 26 -4.17 8.49 -11.75
N GLY A 27 -3.50 9.46 -12.36
CA GLY A 27 -3.50 10.81 -11.84
C GLY A 27 -2.82 10.81 -10.48
N ALA A 28 -3.50 11.31 -9.47
CA ALA A 28 -2.99 11.36 -8.11
C ALA A 28 -3.40 10.14 -7.29
N THR A 29 -4.05 9.15 -7.89
CA THR A 29 -4.60 8.00 -7.19
C THR A 29 -3.82 6.75 -7.53
N VAL A 30 -3.61 5.88 -6.53
CA VAL A 30 -2.96 4.60 -6.76
C VAL A 30 -3.99 3.63 -7.32
N ALA A 31 -3.70 3.08 -8.49
CA ALA A 31 -4.60 2.11 -9.14
C ALA A 31 -4.24 0.67 -8.81
N GLY A 32 -3.02 0.43 -8.36
CA GLY A 32 -2.59 -0.93 -8.00
C GLY A 32 -1.10 -1.01 -7.87
N GLY A 33 -0.58 -2.22 -7.86
CA GLY A 33 0.86 -2.46 -7.75
C GLY A 33 1.13 -3.90 -7.38
N ILE A 34 2.39 -4.20 -7.09
CA ILE A 34 2.80 -5.54 -6.68
C ILE A 34 2.97 -5.53 -5.17
N VAL A 35 2.25 -6.41 -4.48
CA VAL A 35 2.33 -6.46 -3.02
C VAL A 35 3.66 -7.08 -2.61
N ILE A 36 4.49 -6.28 -1.94
CA ILE A 36 5.79 -6.75 -1.43
C ILE A 36 5.64 -7.23 0.00
N TYR A 37 4.90 -6.51 0.83
CA TYR A 37 4.76 -6.82 2.23
C TYR A 37 3.49 -6.15 2.75
N HIS A 38 2.90 -6.69 3.79
CA HIS A 38 1.71 -6.09 4.40
C HIS A 38 1.71 -6.37 5.90
N SER A 39 1.08 -5.47 6.65
CA SER A 39 0.98 -5.61 8.09
C SER A 39 -0.10 -4.69 8.61
N LYS A 40 -0.69 -5.04 9.74
CA LYS A 40 -1.64 -4.16 10.40
C LYS A 40 -0.94 -3.02 11.14
N ASP A 41 0.36 -3.13 11.34
CA ASP A 41 1.14 -2.11 12.03
C ASP A 41 2.07 -1.44 11.03
N LYS A 42 1.87 -0.14 10.83
CA LYS A 42 2.69 0.62 9.89
C LYS A 42 4.16 0.53 10.22
N ARG A 43 4.51 0.43 11.48
CA ARG A 43 5.91 0.36 11.88
C ARG A 43 6.58 -0.91 11.40
N GLU A 44 5.83 -1.99 11.25
CA GLU A 44 6.40 -3.22 10.72
C GLU A 44 6.81 -3.06 9.26
N ILE A 45 6.08 -2.26 8.52
CA ILE A 45 6.45 -1.99 7.14
C ILE A 45 7.83 -1.34 7.11
N ALA A 46 8.07 -0.37 7.99
CA ALA A 46 9.33 0.34 8.02
C ALA A 46 10.49 -0.54 8.48
N TYR A 47 10.24 -1.40 9.47
CA TYR A 47 11.33 -2.21 10.02
C TYR A 47 11.58 -3.49 9.25
N SER A 48 10.53 -4.07 8.66
CA SER A 48 10.64 -5.38 8.03
C SER A 48 10.58 -5.32 6.53
N SER A 49 10.66 -4.14 5.96
CA SER A 49 10.61 -4.00 4.50
C SER A 49 11.71 -4.81 3.85
N PRO A 50 11.38 -5.65 2.89
CA PRO A 50 12.42 -6.37 2.18
C PRO A 50 13.21 -5.41 1.31
N ASN A 51 14.32 -5.87 0.79
CA ASN A 51 15.16 -5.06 -0.06
C ASN A 51 14.49 -4.92 -1.43
N TRP A 52 13.45 -4.09 -1.51
CA TRP A 52 12.67 -3.98 -2.73
C TRP A 52 13.46 -3.36 -3.88
N ARG A 53 14.50 -2.60 -3.58
CA ARG A 53 15.27 -1.92 -4.64
C ARG A 53 15.94 -2.87 -5.58
N THR A 54 16.12 -4.11 -5.18
CA THR A 54 16.71 -5.11 -6.04
C THR A 54 15.76 -5.52 -7.16
N ASN A 55 14.46 -5.52 -6.88
CA ASN A 55 13.48 -6.04 -7.83
C ASN A 55 12.53 -4.97 -8.38
N PHE A 56 12.46 -3.80 -7.77
CA PHE A 56 11.48 -2.77 -8.14
C PHE A 56 12.16 -1.42 -8.25
N GLN A 57 11.66 -0.59 -9.14
CA GLN A 57 12.20 0.75 -9.32
C GLN A 57 11.68 1.71 -8.27
N SER A 58 10.48 1.51 -7.80
CA SER A 58 9.90 2.37 -6.78
C SER A 58 8.97 1.56 -5.90
N ALA A 59 8.62 2.13 -4.78
CA ALA A 59 7.70 1.50 -3.85
C ALA A 59 6.95 2.57 -3.08
N MET A 60 5.75 2.23 -2.61
CA MET A 60 5.01 3.13 -1.74
C MET A 60 4.17 2.32 -0.78
N THR A 61 3.86 2.91 0.36
CA THR A 61 3.01 2.28 1.37
C THR A 61 1.63 2.89 1.31
N ILE A 62 0.61 2.05 1.29
CA ILE A 62 -0.78 2.50 1.32
C ILE A 62 -1.49 1.84 2.49
N TYR A 63 -2.61 2.43 2.91
CA TYR A 63 -3.46 1.85 3.93
C TYR A 63 -4.78 1.44 3.25
N THR A 64 -5.18 0.19 3.43
CA THR A 64 -6.36 -0.33 2.75
C THR A 64 -7.65 -0.12 3.52
N GLY A 65 -7.57 0.22 4.79
CA GLY A 65 -8.77 0.45 5.57
C GLY A 65 -9.42 1.78 5.24
N GLU A 66 -10.63 1.98 5.77
CA GLU A 66 -11.32 3.24 5.57
C GLU A 66 -10.84 4.25 6.56
N GLN A 67 -10.64 5.46 6.09
CA GLN A 67 -10.26 6.54 6.97
C GLN A 67 -11.49 7.20 7.53
N PRO A 68 -11.46 7.58 8.80
CA PRO A 68 -12.60 8.27 9.40
C PRO A 68 -12.88 9.57 8.69
N LYS A 69 -14.13 9.79 8.34
CA LYS A 69 -14.46 10.98 7.59
C LYS A 69 -14.49 12.22 8.43
N ASN A 70 -14.69 12.05 9.71
CA ASN A 70 -14.77 13.23 10.55
C ASN A 70 -13.44 13.73 10.98
N ARG A 71 -12.35 13.18 10.51
CA ARG A 71 -11.10 13.71 10.95
C ARG A 71 -10.69 14.89 10.22
N LYS A 72 -11.40 15.30 9.29
CA LYS A 72 -11.01 16.43 8.59
C LYS A 72 -11.02 17.64 9.37
N PHE A 73 -11.48 17.65 10.40
CA PHE A 73 -11.51 18.79 11.03
C PHE A 73 -10.33 19.24 11.53
N TRP A 74 -9.69 19.32 11.42
CA TRP A 74 -8.66 19.78 11.86
C TRP A 74 -7.80 20.12 11.25
N LEU A 75 -8.10 20.30 11.13
CA LEU A 75 -7.56 20.73 10.93
C LEU A 75 -7.33 21.15 10.86
#